data_c792d6f4cc375c911103413185131bfd
#
_entry.id   c792d6f4cc375c911103413185131bfd
#
_cell.length_a   1.000
_cell.length_b   1.000
_cell.length_c   1.000
_cell.angle_alpha   90.00
_cell.angle_beta   90.00
_cell.angle_gamma   90.00
#
_symmetry.space_group_name_H-M   'P 1'
#
loop_
_entity.id
_entity.type
_entity.pdbx_description
1 polymer ?
#
loop_
_entity_poly.entity_id
_entity_poly.type
_entity_poly.pdbx_seq_one_letter_code
_entity_poly.pdbx_strand_id
1 'polypeptide(L)'
;MATLQTQISPSSDAFKANAAHMRALVADFADKAAIVERGGSDDARERHVSRGKLLPRQRLAQLLDIGSPFLEIGQFAAWGMYGGDIASAGMIAGIGRVEGREVMVVVNDATVKGGTYYPLTVKKHLRAQEIALQNNLPCIYLVDSGGANLPNQDEVFPDRDHFGRIFYNQANMSAAGIPQIACVMGSCTAGGAYVPAMSDETIMVRKQATIFLGGPPLVKAATGEDVTAEELGGADLHTRQSGVADHYALDDEHALAIVRRIVRNLNRKKEIGLDLRDPRSPLHAPEEIYGVIPADLRQPYDVREIIARVVDGSELDEFKQNYGTTLVTGFAHLHGMPVGILANNGVLFSESALKGAHFIELCCQRRIPLVFLQNITGFMVGRKYEAGGIARDGAKLVTAVATAQVPKVTMIIGGSFGAGNYGMCGRAYSPRFLWMWPNARISVMGGEQAATVLAMVKREGIERRGGKWSTAEEAEFRAPILEKYEREGHPLYSSARLWDDGIIDPARTREVLALSLSAALNAPVPETKFGVFRM
;
A
#
# COMPACT_ATOMS: atom_id res chain seq x y z
N MET A 1 10.46 28.05 11.51
CA MET A 1 10.23 26.73 12.14
C MET A 1 11.27 26.54 13.22
N ALA A 2 10.91 25.92 14.31
CA ALA A 2 11.88 25.60 15.38
C ALA A 2 12.53 24.24 15.06
N THR A 3 13.84 24.15 15.28
CA THR A 3 14.58 22.89 15.18
C THR A 3 14.25 22.02 16.39
N LEU A 4 13.78 20.79 16.16
CA LEU A 4 13.51 19.81 17.19
C LEU A 4 14.84 19.37 17.84
N GLN A 5 14.87 19.41 19.17
CA GLN A 5 16.02 18.94 19.95
C GLN A 5 15.81 17.47 20.31
N THR A 6 16.80 16.61 20.04
CA THR A 6 16.76 15.22 20.48
C THR A 6 17.13 15.10 21.95
N GLN A 7 16.42 14.23 22.67
CA GLN A 7 16.77 13.80 24.04
C GLN A 7 17.30 12.36 24.04
N ILE A 8 17.37 11.74 22.87
CA ILE A 8 17.87 10.38 22.71
C ILE A 8 19.41 10.38 22.77
N SER A 9 19.96 9.46 23.57
CA SER A 9 21.39 9.18 23.60
C SER A 9 21.70 7.87 22.89
N PRO A 10 22.32 7.89 21.70
CA PRO A 10 22.70 6.68 20.98
C PRO A 10 23.67 5.75 21.73
N SER A 11 24.37 6.28 22.76
CA SER A 11 25.27 5.51 23.61
C SER A 11 24.56 4.77 24.74
N SER A 12 23.31 5.10 25.07
CA SER A 12 22.57 4.45 26.15
C SER A 12 22.25 2.98 25.87
N ASP A 13 22.21 2.17 26.94
CA ASP A 13 21.92 0.75 26.82
C ASP A 13 20.49 0.49 26.33
N ALA A 14 19.53 1.33 26.73
CA ALA A 14 18.15 1.25 26.24
C ALA A 14 18.09 1.48 24.73
N PHE A 15 18.77 2.52 24.22
CA PHE A 15 18.82 2.79 22.78
C PHE A 15 19.45 1.62 22.02
N LYS A 16 20.57 1.08 22.50
CA LYS A 16 21.25 -0.06 21.86
C LYS A 16 20.36 -1.31 21.83
N ALA A 17 19.65 -1.61 22.93
CA ALA A 17 18.74 -2.74 23.03
C ALA A 17 17.56 -2.58 22.04
N ASN A 18 16.93 -1.41 21.99
CA ASN A 18 15.85 -1.10 21.05
C ASN A 18 16.34 -1.22 19.59
N ALA A 19 17.50 -0.63 19.29
CA ALA A 19 18.09 -0.67 17.96
C ALA A 19 18.42 -2.11 17.52
N ALA A 20 18.93 -2.93 18.42
CA ALA A 20 19.20 -4.35 18.13
C ALA A 20 17.90 -5.11 17.84
N HIS A 21 16.85 -4.89 18.62
CA HIS A 21 15.53 -5.48 18.40
C HIS A 21 14.94 -5.07 17.03
N MET A 22 14.93 -3.78 16.73
CA MET A 22 14.37 -3.29 15.45
C MET A 22 15.18 -3.80 14.24
N ARG A 23 16.51 -3.82 14.33
CA ARG A 23 17.37 -4.39 13.27
C ARG A 23 17.08 -5.86 13.02
N ALA A 24 16.80 -6.65 14.06
CA ALA A 24 16.42 -8.05 13.91
C ALA A 24 15.08 -8.18 13.15
N LEU A 25 14.09 -7.34 13.46
CA LEU A 25 12.83 -7.30 12.71
C LEU A 25 13.05 -6.90 11.25
N VAL A 26 13.83 -5.86 10.99
CA VAL A 26 14.15 -5.40 9.62
C VAL A 26 14.86 -6.49 8.83
N ALA A 27 15.82 -7.19 9.42
CA ALA A 27 16.52 -8.30 8.78
C ALA A 27 15.58 -9.46 8.43
N ASP A 28 14.70 -9.85 9.34
CA ASP A 28 13.70 -10.90 9.10
C ASP A 28 12.76 -10.55 7.93
N PHE A 29 12.34 -9.28 7.83
CA PHE A 29 11.55 -8.81 6.70
C PHE A 29 12.34 -8.75 5.40
N ALA A 30 13.61 -8.36 5.44
CA ALA A 30 14.49 -8.33 4.27
C ALA A 30 14.70 -9.75 3.71
N ASP A 31 14.92 -10.74 4.56
CA ASP A 31 15.04 -12.15 4.16
C ASP A 31 13.76 -12.65 3.48
N LYS A 32 12.60 -12.32 4.03
CA LYS A 32 11.30 -12.66 3.42
C LYS A 32 11.06 -11.93 2.09
N ALA A 33 11.46 -10.66 2.01
CA ALA A 33 11.38 -9.90 0.77
C ALA A 33 12.23 -10.52 -0.34
N ALA A 34 13.45 -10.97 -0.02
CA ALA A 34 14.31 -11.67 -0.96
C ALA A 34 13.69 -12.97 -1.50
N ILE A 35 12.96 -13.71 -0.66
CA ILE A 35 12.19 -14.89 -1.10
C ILE A 35 11.10 -14.48 -2.11
N VAL A 36 10.33 -13.44 -1.79
CA VAL A 36 9.26 -12.94 -2.66
C VAL A 36 9.80 -12.43 -3.99
N GLU A 37 10.95 -11.75 -3.97
CA GLU A 37 11.58 -11.18 -5.16
C GLU A 37 12.08 -12.22 -6.16
N ARG A 38 12.34 -13.42 -5.72
CA ARG A 38 12.67 -14.53 -6.63
C ARG A 38 11.51 -14.90 -7.55
N GLY A 39 10.27 -14.67 -7.14
CA GLY A 39 9.08 -15.09 -7.89
C GLY A 39 8.84 -16.60 -7.80
N GLY A 40 8.64 -17.26 -8.93
CA GLY A 40 8.39 -18.70 -8.99
C GLY A 40 9.62 -19.58 -8.71
N SER A 41 9.41 -20.91 -8.73
CA SER A 41 10.48 -21.90 -8.55
C SER A 41 11.58 -21.78 -9.61
N ASP A 42 12.77 -22.33 -9.32
CA ASP A 42 13.89 -22.30 -10.26
C ASP A 42 13.52 -22.96 -11.59
N ASP A 43 12.83 -24.12 -11.58
CA ASP A 43 12.33 -24.77 -12.80
C ASP A 43 11.35 -23.90 -13.60
N ALA A 44 10.49 -23.12 -12.93
CA ALA A 44 9.56 -22.23 -13.60
C ALA A 44 10.30 -21.04 -14.24
N ARG A 45 11.29 -20.52 -13.56
CA ARG A 45 12.15 -19.43 -14.04
C ARG A 45 13.01 -19.89 -15.22
N GLU A 46 13.64 -21.07 -15.14
CA GLU A 46 14.43 -21.65 -16.24
C GLU A 46 13.57 -21.87 -17.48
N ARG A 47 12.37 -22.44 -17.32
CA ARG A 47 11.41 -22.60 -18.42
C ARG A 47 10.98 -21.27 -19.02
N HIS A 48 10.86 -20.22 -18.21
CA HIS A 48 10.51 -18.88 -18.68
C HIS A 48 11.65 -18.30 -19.54
N VAL A 49 12.87 -18.33 -19.05
CA VAL A 49 14.06 -17.82 -19.74
C VAL A 49 14.39 -18.64 -21.00
N SER A 50 14.25 -19.97 -20.96
CA SER A 50 14.50 -20.84 -22.14
C SER A 50 13.59 -20.54 -23.34
N ARG A 51 12.46 -19.85 -23.11
CA ARG A 51 11.57 -19.35 -24.15
C ARG A 51 11.97 -17.98 -24.72
N GLY A 52 13.13 -17.45 -24.32
CA GLY A 52 13.62 -16.13 -24.76
C GLY A 52 12.97 -14.95 -24.05
N LYS A 53 12.32 -15.17 -22.90
CA LYS A 53 11.66 -14.12 -22.12
C LYS A 53 12.56 -13.59 -21.01
N LEU A 54 12.51 -12.29 -20.77
CA LEU A 54 13.07 -11.68 -19.57
C LEU A 54 12.23 -12.03 -18.34
N LEU A 55 12.89 -12.22 -17.18
CA LEU A 55 12.17 -12.37 -15.92
C LEU A 55 11.39 -11.07 -15.58
N PRO A 56 10.27 -11.15 -14.85
CA PRO A 56 9.42 -9.98 -14.58
C PRO A 56 10.18 -8.79 -13.98
N ARG A 57 11.08 -9.01 -13.02
CA ARG A 57 11.92 -7.93 -12.44
C ARG A 57 12.96 -7.39 -13.41
N GLN A 58 13.43 -8.19 -14.36
CA GLN A 58 14.31 -7.72 -15.43
C GLN A 58 13.54 -6.84 -16.42
N ARG A 59 12.30 -7.23 -16.80
CA ARG A 59 11.39 -6.39 -17.60
C ARG A 59 11.17 -5.04 -16.92
N LEU A 60 10.88 -5.04 -15.62
CA LEU A 60 10.71 -3.82 -14.85
C LEU A 60 11.99 -2.96 -14.83
N ALA A 61 13.14 -3.55 -14.55
CA ALA A 61 14.41 -2.81 -14.48
C ALA A 61 14.80 -2.16 -15.83
N GLN A 62 14.49 -2.81 -16.96
CA GLN A 62 14.75 -2.25 -18.29
C GLN A 62 13.71 -1.20 -18.72
N LEU A 63 12.49 -1.28 -18.19
CA LEU A 63 11.44 -0.29 -18.46
C LEU A 63 11.73 1.04 -17.76
N LEU A 64 12.16 0.99 -16.50
CA LEU A 64 12.38 2.18 -15.68
C LEU A 64 13.61 2.99 -16.13
N ASP A 65 13.60 4.26 -15.83
CA ASP A 65 14.77 5.12 -16.02
C ASP A 65 15.91 4.70 -15.11
N ILE A 66 17.14 4.77 -15.60
CA ILE A 66 18.35 4.44 -14.83
C ILE A 66 18.39 5.29 -13.55
N GLY A 67 18.53 4.62 -12.40
CA GLY A 67 18.53 5.27 -11.09
C GLY A 67 17.15 5.72 -10.58
N SER A 68 16.07 5.37 -11.29
CA SER A 68 14.73 5.60 -10.77
C SER A 68 14.46 4.72 -9.56
N PRO A 69 14.04 5.27 -8.41
CA PRO A 69 13.48 4.44 -7.35
C PRO A 69 12.18 3.78 -7.84
N PHE A 70 11.88 2.63 -7.27
CA PHE A 70 10.61 1.94 -7.49
C PHE A 70 9.87 1.79 -6.16
N LEU A 71 8.73 2.45 -6.05
CA LEU A 71 7.85 2.37 -4.88
C LEU A 71 6.93 1.16 -5.07
N GLU A 72 7.40 -0.02 -4.67
CA GLU A 72 6.65 -1.29 -4.81
C GLU A 72 5.48 -1.33 -3.84
N ILE A 73 4.32 -1.81 -4.33
CA ILE A 73 3.07 -1.89 -3.59
C ILE A 73 2.71 -3.35 -3.37
N GLY A 74 2.35 -3.70 -2.12
CA GLY A 74 1.86 -5.03 -1.77
C GLY A 74 2.89 -6.13 -2.05
N GLN A 75 4.17 -5.92 -1.75
CA GLN A 75 5.23 -6.90 -1.97
C GLN A 75 4.91 -8.25 -1.31
N PHE A 76 4.33 -8.23 -0.10
CA PHE A 76 3.94 -9.43 0.64
C PHE A 76 2.50 -9.90 0.39
N ALA A 77 1.82 -9.38 -0.64
CA ALA A 77 0.47 -9.84 -0.95
C ALA A 77 0.42 -11.37 -1.12
N ALA A 78 -0.58 -12.00 -0.52
CA ALA A 78 -0.78 -13.46 -0.46
C ALA A 78 0.31 -14.25 0.32
N TRP A 79 1.20 -13.59 1.08
CA TRP A 79 2.20 -14.29 1.91
C TRP A 79 1.54 -15.31 2.85
N GLY A 80 1.98 -16.58 2.78
CA GLY A 80 1.43 -17.68 3.58
C GLY A 80 -0.02 -18.06 3.27
N MET A 81 -0.59 -17.54 2.17
CA MET A 81 -1.92 -17.90 1.68
C MET A 81 -1.82 -18.85 0.48
N TYR A 82 -2.93 -19.52 0.15
CA TYR A 82 -3.02 -20.44 -0.99
C TYR A 82 -1.94 -21.52 -1.04
N GLY A 83 -1.55 -22.06 0.14
CA GLY A 83 -0.49 -23.05 0.25
C GLY A 83 0.93 -22.49 0.24
N GLY A 84 1.10 -21.16 0.25
CA GLY A 84 2.40 -20.48 0.31
C GLY A 84 3.09 -20.28 -1.06
N ASP A 85 2.46 -20.71 -2.15
CA ASP A 85 3.09 -20.79 -3.48
C ASP A 85 2.87 -19.54 -4.37
N ILE A 86 2.24 -18.48 -3.86
CA ILE A 86 1.84 -17.31 -4.66
C ILE A 86 2.62 -16.08 -4.19
N ALA A 87 3.91 -16.04 -4.51
CA ALA A 87 4.77 -14.91 -4.19
C ALA A 87 4.20 -13.59 -4.76
N SER A 88 4.12 -12.56 -3.91
CA SER A 88 3.59 -11.22 -4.28
C SER A 88 2.24 -11.27 -5.02
N ALA A 89 1.40 -12.26 -4.71
CA ALA A 89 0.15 -12.57 -5.42
C ALA A 89 0.34 -12.77 -6.94
N GLY A 90 1.50 -13.27 -7.38
CA GLY A 90 1.83 -13.48 -8.80
C GLY A 90 1.93 -12.20 -9.63
N MET A 91 2.20 -11.05 -8.99
CA MET A 91 2.19 -9.75 -9.65
C MET A 91 3.15 -8.77 -8.95
N ILE A 92 3.93 -8.02 -9.72
CA ILE A 92 4.68 -6.87 -9.24
C ILE A 92 3.86 -5.62 -9.59
N ALA A 93 3.63 -4.73 -8.63
CA ALA A 93 2.97 -3.46 -8.87
C ALA A 93 3.69 -2.34 -8.12
N GLY A 94 3.77 -1.15 -8.71
CA GLY A 94 4.42 -0.01 -8.05
C GLY A 94 4.58 1.19 -8.97
N ILE A 95 5.19 2.23 -8.42
CA ILE A 95 5.42 3.49 -9.11
C ILE A 95 6.91 3.67 -9.36
N GLY A 96 7.26 3.96 -10.61
CA GLY A 96 8.62 4.31 -11.02
C GLY A 96 8.60 5.38 -12.10
N ARG A 97 9.78 5.80 -12.56
CA ARG A 97 9.88 6.78 -13.65
C ARG A 97 10.22 6.09 -14.97
N VAL A 98 9.48 6.50 -16.00
CA VAL A 98 9.72 6.13 -17.39
C VAL A 98 9.73 7.41 -18.21
N GLU A 99 10.83 7.69 -18.91
CA GLU A 99 11.02 8.94 -19.67
C GLU A 99 10.75 10.20 -18.81
N GLY A 100 11.25 10.19 -17.58
CA GLY A 100 11.11 11.27 -16.60
C GLY A 100 9.73 11.42 -15.97
N ARG A 101 8.74 10.57 -16.33
CA ARG A 101 7.36 10.62 -15.82
C ARG A 101 7.11 9.52 -14.80
N GLU A 102 6.44 9.83 -13.70
CA GLU A 102 5.96 8.86 -12.75
C GLU A 102 4.78 8.09 -13.35
N VAL A 103 4.87 6.78 -13.33
CA VAL A 103 3.87 5.86 -13.91
C VAL A 103 3.57 4.73 -12.92
N MET A 104 2.34 4.22 -12.96
CA MET A 104 1.99 2.96 -12.32
C MET A 104 2.38 1.82 -13.26
N VAL A 105 3.18 0.88 -12.78
CA VAL A 105 3.54 -0.33 -13.53
C VAL A 105 2.93 -1.54 -12.84
N VAL A 106 2.26 -2.39 -13.63
CA VAL A 106 1.68 -3.67 -13.21
C VAL A 106 2.28 -4.76 -14.08
N VAL A 107 2.98 -5.70 -13.47
CA VAL A 107 3.72 -6.77 -14.16
C VAL A 107 3.20 -8.12 -13.70
N ASN A 108 2.63 -8.92 -14.60
CA ASN A 108 2.31 -10.30 -14.27
C ASN A 108 3.60 -11.12 -14.13
N ASP A 109 3.66 -11.97 -13.12
CA ASP A 109 4.74 -12.93 -12.94
C ASP A 109 4.30 -14.33 -13.41
N ALA A 110 4.58 -14.63 -14.67
CA ALA A 110 4.26 -15.93 -15.25
C ALA A 110 5.08 -17.09 -14.66
N THR A 111 6.14 -16.81 -13.90
CA THR A 111 6.87 -17.85 -13.16
C THR A 111 6.10 -18.32 -11.92
N VAL A 112 5.15 -17.52 -11.44
CA VAL A 112 4.25 -17.83 -10.33
C VAL A 112 2.92 -18.33 -10.87
N LYS A 113 2.68 -19.64 -10.84
CA LYS A 113 1.43 -20.28 -11.31
C LYS A 113 0.96 -19.81 -12.70
N GLY A 114 1.90 -19.53 -13.63
CA GLY A 114 1.59 -19.07 -14.98
C GLY A 114 0.98 -17.67 -15.07
N GLY A 115 1.18 -16.83 -14.07
CA GLY A 115 0.55 -15.49 -14.01
C GLY A 115 -0.97 -15.53 -13.80
N THR A 116 -1.49 -16.63 -13.23
CA THR A 116 -2.93 -16.81 -12.97
C THR A 116 -3.40 -15.87 -11.87
N TYR A 117 -4.59 -15.28 -12.06
CA TYR A 117 -5.21 -14.36 -11.09
C TYR A 117 -5.94 -15.12 -9.98
N TYR A 118 -5.42 -15.07 -8.79
CA TYR A 118 -6.05 -15.45 -7.54
C TYR A 118 -6.84 -14.28 -6.94
N PRO A 119 -7.66 -14.47 -5.90
CA PRO A 119 -8.40 -13.35 -5.29
C PRO A 119 -7.51 -12.18 -4.87
N LEU A 120 -6.35 -12.46 -4.25
CA LEU A 120 -5.39 -11.42 -3.87
C LEU A 120 -4.65 -10.79 -5.06
N THR A 121 -4.51 -11.49 -6.19
CA THR A 121 -3.98 -10.91 -7.43
C THR A 121 -4.94 -9.84 -7.98
N VAL A 122 -6.24 -10.16 -8.00
CA VAL A 122 -7.29 -9.19 -8.38
C VAL A 122 -7.27 -7.99 -7.46
N LYS A 123 -7.28 -8.21 -6.16
CA LYS A 123 -7.25 -7.12 -5.16
C LYS A 123 -6.02 -6.23 -5.31
N LYS A 124 -4.85 -6.82 -5.60
CA LYS A 124 -3.61 -6.05 -5.83
C LYS A 124 -3.68 -5.22 -7.11
N HIS A 125 -4.19 -5.78 -8.20
CA HIS A 125 -4.40 -5.05 -9.45
C HIS A 125 -5.36 -3.87 -9.24
N LEU A 126 -6.51 -4.11 -8.58
CA LEU A 126 -7.47 -3.05 -8.26
C LEU A 126 -6.85 -1.95 -7.39
N ARG A 127 -6.01 -2.31 -6.41
CA ARG A 127 -5.31 -1.32 -5.59
C ARG A 127 -4.32 -0.49 -6.42
N ALA A 128 -3.59 -1.10 -7.34
CA ALA A 128 -2.70 -0.39 -8.24
C ALA A 128 -3.48 0.62 -9.12
N GLN A 129 -4.61 0.21 -9.68
CA GLN A 129 -5.48 1.10 -10.45
C GLN A 129 -6.10 2.21 -9.58
N GLU A 130 -6.51 1.92 -8.35
CA GLU A 130 -7.00 2.93 -7.41
C GLU A 130 -5.95 4.00 -7.13
N ILE A 131 -4.71 3.59 -6.86
CA ILE A 131 -3.58 4.51 -6.65
C ILE A 131 -3.33 5.32 -7.93
N ALA A 132 -3.33 4.70 -9.09
CA ALA A 132 -3.12 5.39 -10.36
C ALA A 132 -4.22 6.42 -10.64
N LEU A 133 -5.49 6.07 -10.42
CA LEU A 133 -6.63 6.96 -10.56
C LEU A 133 -6.53 8.17 -9.62
N GLN A 134 -6.31 7.89 -8.32
CA GLN A 134 -6.24 8.94 -7.29
C GLN A 134 -5.07 9.91 -7.50
N ASN A 135 -3.99 9.43 -8.10
CA ASN A 135 -2.75 10.18 -8.28
C ASN A 135 -2.51 10.58 -9.76
N ASN A 136 -3.49 10.36 -10.64
CA ASN A 136 -3.40 10.74 -12.06
C ASN A 136 -2.16 10.18 -12.76
N LEU A 137 -1.81 8.91 -12.50
CA LEU A 137 -0.62 8.25 -13.06
C LEU A 137 -0.96 7.42 -14.29
N PRO A 138 -0.26 7.57 -15.42
CA PRO A 138 -0.36 6.64 -16.53
C PRO A 138 -0.10 5.21 -16.06
N CYS A 139 -0.86 4.23 -16.59
CA CYS A 139 -0.71 2.82 -16.28
C CYS A 139 0.02 2.08 -17.39
N ILE A 140 0.98 1.25 -17.03
CA ILE A 140 1.68 0.34 -17.91
C ILE A 140 1.44 -1.08 -17.40
N TYR A 141 0.84 -1.92 -18.24
CA TYR A 141 0.56 -3.33 -17.96
C TYR A 141 1.52 -4.21 -18.77
N LEU A 142 2.46 -4.90 -18.11
CA LEU A 142 3.29 -5.93 -18.73
C LEU A 142 2.59 -7.27 -18.54
N VAL A 143 1.88 -7.70 -19.57
CA VAL A 143 0.91 -8.80 -19.51
C VAL A 143 1.55 -10.13 -19.90
N ASP A 144 1.48 -11.11 -18.99
CA ASP A 144 1.90 -12.50 -19.19
C ASP A 144 1.08 -13.37 -18.23
N SER A 145 -0.21 -13.63 -18.56
CA SER A 145 -1.19 -14.20 -17.63
C SER A 145 -1.99 -15.35 -18.24
N GLY A 146 -2.17 -16.40 -17.46
CA GLY A 146 -3.05 -17.52 -17.77
C GLY A 146 -4.55 -17.26 -17.53
N GLY A 147 -4.92 -16.05 -17.11
CA GLY A 147 -6.33 -15.71 -16.79
C GLY A 147 -6.72 -16.00 -15.35
N ALA A 148 -8.02 -16.16 -15.08
CA ALA A 148 -8.55 -16.36 -13.73
C ALA A 148 -8.26 -17.75 -13.17
N ASN A 149 -8.03 -17.86 -11.85
CA ASN A 149 -7.92 -19.12 -11.15
C ASN A 149 -9.29 -19.80 -11.03
N LEU A 150 -9.53 -20.83 -11.83
CA LEU A 150 -10.82 -21.51 -11.89
C LEU A 150 -11.27 -22.17 -10.59
N PRO A 151 -10.41 -22.79 -9.77
CA PRO A 151 -10.81 -23.33 -8.46
C PRO A 151 -11.38 -22.28 -7.48
N ASN A 152 -10.97 -21.02 -7.62
CA ASN A 152 -11.43 -19.90 -6.79
C ASN A 152 -12.31 -18.92 -7.58
N GLN A 153 -13.04 -19.40 -8.59
CA GLN A 153 -13.80 -18.55 -9.50
C GLN A 153 -14.85 -17.68 -8.79
N ASP A 154 -15.44 -18.18 -7.72
CA ASP A 154 -16.42 -17.50 -6.87
C ASP A 154 -15.84 -16.27 -6.15
N GLU A 155 -14.55 -16.28 -5.80
CA GLU A 155 -13.83 -15.16 -5.19
C GLU A 155 -13.07 -14.29 -6.20
N VAL A 156 -13.12 -14.63 -7.50
CA VAL A 156 -12.40 -13.90 -8.55
C VAL A 156 -13.33 -13.22 -9.54
N PHE A 157 -14.52 -13.78 -9.84
CA PHE A 157 -15.33 -13.36 -10.98
C PHE A 157 -16.60 -12.57 -10.65
N PRO A 158 -17.53 -13.03 -9.75
CA PRO A 158 -18.91 -12.58 -9.80
C PRO A 158 -19.21 -11.24 -9.10
N ASP A 159 -18.36 -10.79 -8.17
CA ASP A 159 -18.66 -9.63 -7.33
C ASP A 159 -18.15 -8.32 -7.94
N ARG A 160 -18.61 -7.20 -7.37
CA ARG A 160 -18.30 -5.82 -7.79
C ARG A 160 -16.80 -5.55 -7.89
N ASP A 161 -16.03 -5.95 -6.86
CA ASP A 161 -14.60 -5.68 -6.75
C ASP A 161 -13.75 -6.91 -7.12
N HIS A 162 -14.25 -7.70 -8.09
CA HIS A 162 -13.60 -8.83 -8.71
C HIS A 162 -13.01 -8.48 -10.09
N PHE A 163 -12.67 -9.48 -10.86
CA PHE A 163 -11.90 -9.36 -12.10
C PHE A 163 -12.51 -8.35 -13.10
N GLY A 164 -13.85 -8.34 -13.24
CA GLY A 164 -14.54 -7.38 -14.11
C GLY A 164 -14.33 -5.91 -13.74
N ARG A 165 -14.03 -5.62 -12.45
CA ARG A 165 -13.76 -4.27 -12.00
C ARG A 165 -12.46 -3.70 -12.59
N ILE A 166 -11.49 -4.55 -12.92
CA ILE A 166 -10.24 -4.14 -13.58
C ILE A 166 -10.56 -3.42 -14.89
N PHE A 167 -11.42 -3.99 -15.70
CA PHE A 167 -11.81 -3.46 -17.02
C PHE A 167 -12.66 -2.19 -16.88
N TYR A 168 -13.60 -2.20 -15.94
CA TYR A 168 -14.38 -1.01 -15.60
C TYR A 168 -13.49 0.17 -15.21
N ASN A 169 -12.52 -0.06 -14.34
CA ASN A 169 -11.58 0.96 -13.92
C ASN A 169 -10.74 1.45 -15.10
N GLN A 170 -10.21 0.54 -15.92
CA GLN A 170 -9.39 0.86 -17.07
C GLN A 170 -10.11 1.78 -18.06
N ALA A 171 -11.36 1.45 -18.41
CA ALA A 171 -12.18 2.28 -19.28
C ALA A 171 -12.44 3.67 -18.70
N ASN A 172 -12.78 3.76 -17.41
CA ASN A 172 -13.05 5.03 -16.76
C ASN A 172 -11.77 5.88 -16.56
N MET A 173 -10.63 5.23 -16.33
CA MET A 173 -9.34 5.92 -16.23
C MET A 173 -8.93 6.51 -17.59
N SER A 174 -9.06 5.75 -18.69
CA SER A 174 -8.85 6.26 -20.04
C SER A 174 -9.80 7.44 -20.34
N ALA A 175 -11.09 7.30 -20.04
CA ALA A 175 -12.07 8.38 -20.20
C ALA A 175 -11.72 9.64 -19.35
N ALA A 176 -11.08 9.47 -18.21
CA ALA A 176 -10.56 10.56 -17.39
C ALA A 176 -9.22 11.13 -17.89
N GLY A 177 -8.71 10.66 -19.02
CA GLY A 177 -7.44 11.09 -19.62
C GLY A 177 -6.21 10.52 -18.92
N ILE A 178 -6.34 9.42 -18.20
CA ILE A 178 -5.22 8.68 -17.61
C ILE A 178 -4.79 7.58 -18.58
N PRO A 179 -3.63 7.69 -19.25
CA PRO A 179 -3.21 6.76 -20.28
C PRO A 179 -3.09 5.31 -19.78
N GLN A 180 -3.58 4.38 -20.59
CA GLN A 180 -3.55 2.95 -20.37
C GLN A 180 -2.72 2.29 -21.48
N ILE A 181 -1.56 1.71 -21.13
CA ILE A 181 -0.62 1.13 -22.08
C ILE A 181 -0.44 -0.35 -21.73
N ALA A 182 -0.74 -1.26 -22.66
CA ALA A 182 -0.50 -2.67 -22.46
C ALA A 182 0.65 -3.18 -23.35
N CYS A 183 1.51 -3.99 -22.76
CA CYS A 183 2.57 -4.70 -23.46
C CYS A 183 2.40 -6.21 -23.20
N VAL A 184 1.91 -6.93 -24.18
CA VAL A 184 1.68 -8.38 -24.08
C VAL A 184 2.97 -9.11 -24.43
N MET A 185 3.55 -9.75 -23.42
CA MET A 185 4.86 -10.41 -23.47
C MET A 185 4.74 -11.92 -23.24
N GLY A 186 3.52 -12.43 -23.33
CA GLY A 186 3.22 -13.83 -23.15
C GLY A 186 1.75 -14.14 -23.37
N SER A 187 1.23 -15.12 -22.65
CA SER A 187 -0.17 -15.49 -22.76
C SER A 187 -1.09 -14.40 -22.21
N CYS A 188 -2.20 -14.18 -22.89
CA CYS A 188 -3.29 -13.32 -22.44
C CYS A 188 -4.63 -13.94 -22.85
N THR A 189 -5.24 -14.70 -21.93
CA THR A 189 -6.35 -15.60 -22.22
C THR A 189 -7.63 -15.22 -21.50
N ALA A 190 -8.75 -15.52 -22.10
CA ALA A 190 -10.11 -15.35 -21.58
C ALA A 190 -10.38 -13.88 -21.17
N GLY A 191 -10.92 -13.64 -19.96
CA GLY A 191 -11.18 -12.29 -19.47
C GLY A 191 -9.94 -11.39 -19.44
N GLY A 192 -8.74 -11.96 -19.24
CA GLY A 192 -7.48 -11.21 -19.29
C GLY A 192 -7.22 -10.51 -20.62
N ALA A 193 -7.76 -11.03 -21.73
CA ALA A 193 -7.64 -10.43 -23.05
C ALA A 193 -8.20 -9.00 -23.15
N TYR A 194 -9.09 -8.62 -22.24
CA TYR A 194 -9.62 -7.26 -22.18
C TYR A 194 -8.62 -6.23 -21.66
N VAL A 195 -7.61 -6.62 -20.87
CA VAL A 195 -6.57 -5.68 -20.41
C VAL A 195 -5.88 -5.01 -21.60
N PRO A 196 -5.28 -5.74 -22.58
CA PRO A 196 -4.72 -5.12 -23.76
C PRO A 196 -5.79 -4.56 -24.72
N ALA A 197 -6.90 -5.25 -24.93
CA ALA A 197 -7.92 -4.81 -25.88
C ALA A 197 -8.65 -3.51 -25.50
N MET A 198 -8.58 -3.11 -24.23
CA MET A 198 -9.16 -1.87 -23.69
C MET A 198 -8.09 -0.83 -23.32
N SER A 199 -6.82 -1.09 -23.57
CA SER A 199 -5.75 -0.11 -23.42
C SER A 199 -5.78 0.90 -24.57
N ASP A 200 -5.26 2.11 -24.31
CA ASP A 200 -5.19 3.16 -25.34
C ASP A 200 -4.18 2.82 -26.43
N GLU A 201 -3.09 2.13 -26.05
CA GLU A 201 -2.12 1.55 -26.98
C GLU A 201 -1.67 0.16 -26.50
N THR A 202 -1.58 -0.78 -27.44
CA THR A 202 -1.22 -2.18 -27.16
C THR A 202 -0.05 -2.65 -28.01
N ILE A 203 0.95 -3.22 -27.35
CA ILE A 203 2.17 -3.81 -27.95
C ILE A 203 2.08 -5.33 -27.82
N MET A 204 2.47 -6.08 -28.86
CA MET A 204 2.62 -7.54 -28.79
C MET A 204 4.00 -7.99 -29.21
N VAL A 205 4.61 -8.90 -28.43
CA VAL A 205 5.89 -9.56 -28.78
C VAL A 205 5.61 -10.75 -29.69
N ARG A 206 6.24 -10.77 -30.87
CA ARG A 206 6.06 -11.84 -31.85
C ARG A 206 6.41 -13.22 -31.28
N LYS A 207 5.66 -14.25 -31.68
CA LYS A 207 5.91 -15.66 -31.30
C LYS A 207 5.93 -15.95 -29.79
N GLN A 208 5.62 -14.96 -28.96
CA GLN A 208 5.52 -15.11 -27.51
C GLN A 208 4.14 -14.67 -27.01
N ALA A 209 3.66 -13.52 -27.52
CA ALA A 209 2.41 -12.92 -27.09
C ALA A 209 1.22 -13.55 -27.83
N THR A 210 0.19 -13.87 -27.06
CA THR A 210 -1.10 -14.30 -27.63
C THR A 210 -2.24 -13.58 -26.91
N ILE A 211 -3.24 -13.13 -27.65
CA ILE A 211 -4.50 -12.58 -27.15
C ILE A 211 -5.66 -13.36 -27.76
N PHE A 212 -6.46 -14.03 -26.94
CA PHE A 212 -7.69 -14.67 -27.40
C PHE A 212 -8.70 -14.86 -26.26
N LEU A 213 -9.99 -14.80 -26.56
CA LEU A 213 -11.05 -15.05 -25.57
C LEU A 213 -11.18 -16.54 -25.24
N GLY A 214 -10.94 -17.41 -26.19
CA GLY A 214 -10.90 -18.85 -26.01
C GLY A 214 -9.65 -19.44 -26.65
N GLY A 215 -8.84 -20.16 -25.89
CA GLY A 215 -7.63 -20.81 -26.41
C GLY A 215 -7.91 -21.97 -27.36
N PRO A 216 -6.90 -22.50 -28.10
CA PRO A 216 -7.05 -23.56 -29.06
C PRO A 216 -7.85 -24.78 -28.59
N PRO A 217 -7.71 -25.28 -27.34
CA PRO A 217 -8.53 -26.39 -26.85
C PRO A 217 -10.02 -26.08 -26.79
N LEU A 218 -10.38 -24.83 -26.41
CA LEU A 218 -11.78 -24.40 -26.36
C LEU A 218 -12.36 -24.23 -27.76
N VAL A 219 -11.59 -23.64 -28.67
CA VAL A 219 -12.00 -23.52 -30.11
C VAL A 219 -12.25 -24.89 -30.69
N LYS A 220 -11.33 -25.84 -30.51
CA LYS A 220 -11.50 -27.23 -30.98
C LYS A 220 -12.76 -27.89 -30.43
N ALA A 221 -13.02 -27.70 -29.13
CA ALA A 221 -14.21 -28.26 -28.48
C ALA A 221 -15.51 -27.61 -28.97
N ALA A 222 -15.50 -26.31 -29.25
CA ALA A 222 -16.70 -25.56 -29.65
C ALA A 222 -17.03 -25.64 -31.15
N THR A 223 -16.01 -25.62 -32.01
CA THR A 223 -16.17 -25.50 -33.47
C THR A 223 -15.61 -26.69 -34.25
N GLY A 224 -14.80 -27.55 -33.63
CA GLY A 224 -14.03 -28.61 -34.27
C GLY A 224 -12.79 -28.14 -35.04
N GLU A 225 -12.50 -26.84 -35.02
CA GLU A 225 -11.36 -26.26 -35.73
C GLU A 225 -10.06 -26.60 -35.00
N ASP A 226 -9.02 -27.01 -35.72
CA ASP A 226 -7.68 -27.29 -35.22
C ASP A 226 -6.78 -26.11 -35.59
N VAL A 227 -6.44 -25.27 -34.60
CA VAL A 227 -5.74 -24.01 -34.81
C VAL A 227 -4.62 -23.87 -33.75
N THR A 228 -3.47 -23.35 -34.17
CA THR A 228 -2.39 -23.04 -33.23
C THR A 228 -2.65 -21.73 -32.44
N ALA A 229 -2.01 -21.54 -31.32
CA ALA A 229 -2.12 -20.31 -30.55
C ALA A 229 -1.67 -19.07 -31.33
N GLU A 230 -0.62 -19.19 -32.16
CA GLU A 230 -0.12 -18.11 -33.01
C GLU A 230 -1.09 -17.74 -34.11
N GLU A 231 -1.70 -18.72 -34.77
CA GLU A 231 -2.75 -18.49 -35.80
C GLU A 231 -4.02 -17.92 -35.23
N LEU A 232 -4.38 -18.31 -33.98
CA LEU A 232 -5.61 -17.87 -33.33
C LEU A 232 -5.51 -16.46 -32.76
N GLY A 233 -4.34 -16.07 -32.21
CA GLY A 233 -4.22 -14.82 -31.49
C GLY A 233 -2.78 -14.31 -31.34
N GLY A 234 -1.90 -14.64 -32.27
CA GLY A 234 -0.52 -14.17 -32.26
C GLY A 234 -0.34 -12.71 -32.71
N ALA A 235 0.86 -12.18 -32.53
CA ALA A 235 1.17 -10.79 -32.82
C ALA A 235 0.98 -10.41 -34.30
N ASP A 236 1.30 -11.30 -35.24
CA ASP A 236 1.11 -11.07 -36.66
C ASP A 236 -0.37 -10.91 -37.03
N LEU A 237 -1.25 -11.74 -36.44
CA LEU A 237 -2.69 -11.64 -36.65
C LEU A 237 -3.24 -10.31 -36.13
N HIS A 238 -2.91 -9.98 -34.89
CA HIS A 238 -3.50 -8.83 -34.19
C HIS A 238 -2.96 -7.47 -34.64
N THR A 239 -1.73 -7.40 -35.14
CA THR A 239 -1.18 -6.15 -35.68
C THR A 239 -1.48 -5.91 -37.16
N ARG A 240 -1.82 -6.98 -37.93
CA ARG A 240 -1.98 -6.87 -39.39
C ARG A 240 -3.43 -7.07 -39.89
N GLN A 241 -4.23 -7.83 -39.14
CA GLN A 241 -5.58 -8.23 -39.62
C GLN A 241 -6.68 -7.73 -38.69
N SER A 242 -6.63 -8.08 -37.39
CA SER A 242 -7.73 -7.76 -36.47
C SER A 242 -7.64 -6.32 -35.90
N GLY A 243 -6.43 -5.72 -35.85
CA GLY A 243 -6.24 -4.41 -35.28
C GLY A 243 -6.37 -4.35 -33.75
N VAL A 244 -6.30 -5.48 -33.04
CA VAL A 244 -6.35 -5.54 -31.58
C VAL A 244 -5.06 -5.00 -30.95
N ALA A 245 -3.93 -5.08 -31.67
CA ALA A 245 -2.65 -4.53 -31.23
C ALA A 245 -2.13 -3.49 -32.23
N ASP A 246 -1.54 -2.42 -31.71
CA ASP A 246 -1.04 -1.28 -32.48
C ASP A 246 0.43 -1.44 -32.86
N HIS A 247 1.20 -2.13 -32.05
CA HIS A 247 2.65 -2.22 -32.20
C HIS A 247 3.13 -3.67 -32.16
N TYR A 248 3.99 -3.99 -33.14
CA TYR A 248 4.66 -5.28 -33.26
C TYR A 248 6.08 -5.21 -32.73
N ALA A 249 6.41 -6.00 -31.72
CA ALA A 249 7.75 -6.06 -31.13
C ALA A 249 8.46 -7.37 -31.50
N LEU A 250 9.78 -7.30 -31.66
CA LEU A 250 10.61 -8.44 -32.03
C LEU A 250 10.90 -9.37 -30.85
N ASP A 251 11.06 -8.79 -29.66
CA ASP A 251 11.39 -9.42 -28.39
C ASP A 251 10.98 -8.52 -27.21
N ASP A 252 11.25 -8.95 -25.98
CA ASP A 252 10.92 -8.22 -24.76
C ASP A 252 11.61 -6.85 -24.72
N GLU A 253 12.88 -6.76 -25.11
CA GLU A 253 13.66 -5.51 -25.08
C GLU A 253 13.10 -4.47 -26.05
N HIS A 254 12.78 -4.90 -27.27
CA HIS A 254 12.14 -4.04 -28.27
C HIS A 254 10.74 -3.58 -27.81
N ALA A 255 9.98 -4.47 -27.18
CA ALA A 255 8.67 -4.12 -26.65
C ALA A 255 8.77 -3.03 -25.56
N LEU A 256 9.69 -3.16 -24.62
CA LEU A 256 9.93 -2.15 -23.59
C LEU A 256 10.42 -0.83 -24.17
N ALA A 257 11.25 -0.84 -25.22
CA ALA A 257 11.65 0.37 -25.94
C ALA A 257 10.45 1.08 -26.60
N ILE A 258 9.49 0.31 -27.14
CA ILE A 258 8.23 0.87 -27.68
C ILE A 258 7.40 1.49 -26.57
N VAL A 259 7.22 0.82 -25.41
CA VAL A 259 6.52 1.40 -24.25
C VAL A 259 7.14 2.73 -23.84
N ARG A 260 8.47 2.79 -23.71
CA ARG A 260 9.19 4.03 -23.39
C ARG A 260 8.91 5.14 -24.42
N ARG A 261 8.91 4.80 -25.72
CA ARG A 261 8.57 5.75 -26.79
C ARG A 261 7.14 6.28 -26.67
N ILE A 262 6.16 5.42 -26.35
CA ILE A 262 4.78 5.84 -26.11
C ILE A 262 4.71 6.81 -24.93
N VAL A 263 5.33 6.48 -23.80
CA VAL A 263 5.36 7.34 -22.61
C VAL A 263 5.99 8.72 -22.94
N ARG A 264 7.04 8.77 -23.75
CA ARG A 264 7.67 10.02 -24.21
C ARG A 264 6.66 10.92 -24.94
N ASN A 265 5.77 10.32 -25.71
CA ASN A 265 4.81 11.02 -26.56
C ASN A 265 3.49 11.42 -25.85
N LEU A 266 3.31 11.09 -24.55
CA LEU A 266 2.06 11.35 -23.83
C LEU A 266 1.72 12.84 -23.65
N ASN A 267 2.66 13.75 -23.95
CA ASN A 267 2.47 15.19 -23.79
C ASN A 267 1.89 15.60 -22.41
N ARG A 268 2.37 14.95 -21.36
CA ARG A 268 1.92 15.21 -19.97
C ARG A 268 3.04 15.91 -19.20
N LYS A 269 2.69 16.97 -18.51
CA LYS A 269 3.58 17.67 -17.59
C LYS A 269 3.00 17.60 -16.19
N LYS A 270 3.85 17.28 -15.21
CA LYS A 270 3.49 17.36 -13.79
C LYS A 270 3.49 18.83 -13.37
N GLU A 271 2.35 19.31 -12.86
CA GLU A 271 2.20 20.64 -12.31
C GLU A 271 2.04 20.55 -10.80
N ILE A 272 3.05 21.01 -10.07
CA ILE A 272 3.04 20.99 -8.60
C ILE A 272 2.56 22.37 -8.14
N GLY A 273 1.32 22.44 -7.64
CA GLY A 273 0.71 23.66 -7.12
C GLY A 273 1.10 24.00 -5.67
N LEU A 274 2.33 23.68 -5.26
CA LEU A 274 2.87 23.92 -3.93
C LEU A 274 4.11 24.82 -4.00
N ASP A 275 4.34 25.59 -2.94
CA ASP A 275 5.56 26.36 -2.73
C ASP A 275 6.68 25.40 -2.27
N LEU A 276 7.51 24.97 -3.22
CA LEU A 276 8.61 24.04 -2.95
C LEU A 276 9.86 24.79 -2.47
N ARG A 277 10.63 24.15 -1.60
CA ARG A 277 11.93 24.65 -1.14
C ARG A 277 13.05 23.70 -1.55
N ASP A 278 14.28 24.16 -1.43
CA ASP A 278 15.44 23.27 -1.58
C ASP A 278 15.43 22.22 -0.48
N PRO A 279 15.55 20.92 -0.82
CA PRO A 279 15.57 19.84 0.15
C PRO A 279 16.74 19.97 1.13
N ARG A 280 16.50 19.75 2.42
CA ARG A 280 17.53 19.71 3.45
C ARG A 280 17.49 18.37 4.18
N SER A 281 18.66 17.77 4.41
CA SER A 281 18.74 16.55 5.21
C SER A 281 18.30 16.82 6.65
N PRO A 282 17.68 15.85 7.35
CA PRO A 282 17.53 15.90 8.79
C PRO A 282 18.90 16.03 9.48
N LEU A 283 18.93 16.58 10.70
CA LEU A 283 20.16 16.69 11.49
C LEU A 283 20.58 15.38 12.13
N HIS A 284 19.70 14.40 12.15
CA HIS A 284 19.90 13.08 12.78
C HIS A 284 19.86 11.99 11.71
N ALA A 285 20.69 10.95 11.90
CA ALA A 285 20.75 9.82 10.98
C ALA A 285 19.42 9.04 10.98
N PRO A 286 18.92 8.60 9.82
CA PRO A 286 17.66 7.87 9.75
C PRO A 286 17.68 6.53 10.51
N GLU A 287 18.84 5.89 10.62
CA GLU A 287 19.02 4.62 11.33
C GLU A 287 18.87 4.78 12.85
N GLU A 288 18.95 6.00 13.38
CA GLU A 288 18.68 6.26 14.79
C GLU A 288 17.21 5.98 15.17
N ILE A 289 16.29 5.98 14.20
CA ILE A 289 14.88 5.58 14.40
C ILE A 289 14.79 4.21 15.07
N TYR A 290 15.70 3.29 14.77
CA TYR A 290 15.69 1.96 15.36
C TYR A 290 15.82 1.98 16.89
N GLY A 291 16.60 2.91 17.43
CA GLY A 291 16.80 3.02 18.88
C GLY A 291 15.76 3.87 19.60
N VAL A 292 14.98 4.67 18.85
CA VAL A 292 13.88 5.47 19.40
C VAL A 292 12.70 4.60 19.82
N ILE A 293 12.40 3.56 19.05
CA ILE A 293 11.21 2.73 19.26
C ILE A 293 11.48 1.65 20.31
N PRO A 294 10.79 1.67 21.48
CA PRO A 294 10.93 0.63 22.46
C PRO A 294 10.53 -0.74 21.93
N ALA A 295 11.25 -1.78 22.34
CA ALA A 295 10.89 -3.17 22.04
C ALA A 295 9.52 -3.57 22.63
N ASP A 296 9.18 -3.03 23.81
CA ASP A 296 7.85 -3.13 24.41
C ASP A 296 6.98 -1.96 23.94
N LEU A 297 5.99 -2.23 23.07
CA LEU A 297 5.08 -1.24 22.52
C LEU A 297 4.24 -0.48 23.56
N ARG A 298 4.22 -0.93 24.83
CA ARG A 298 3.54 -0.24 25.94
C ARG A 298 4.38 0.89 26.53
N GLN A 299 5.69 0.92 26.25
CA GLN A 299 6.55 1.98 26.70
C GLN A 299 6.35 3.23 25.83
N PRO A 300 6.06 4.39 26.44
CA PRO A 300 5.90 5.63 25.69
C PRO A 300 7.26 6.16 25.20
N TYR A 301 7.22 6.84 24.07
CA TYR A 301 8.32 7.66 23.57
C TYR A 301 7.75 8.95 22.96
N ASP A 302 8.55 10.01 22.86
CA ASP A 302 8.13 11.24 22.22
C ASP A 302 8.23 11.09 20.69
N VAL A 303 7.10 11.20 20.01
CA VAL A 303 7.03 11.06 18.53
C VAL A 303 7.81 12.15 17.79
N ARG A 304 8.15 13.26 18.46
CA ARG A 304 9.01 14.31 17.88
C ARG A 304 10.39 13.79 17.54
N GLU A 305 10.87 12.75 18.24
CA GLU A 305 12.12 12.06 17.93
C GLU A 305 12.07 11.40 16.53
N ILE A 306 10.93 10.85 16.15
CA ILE A 306 10.72 10.30 14.80
C ILE A 306 10.65 11.45 13.79
N ILE A 307 9.84 12.48 14.07
CA ILE A 307 9.67 13.63 13.18
C ILE A 307 11.04 14.29 12.89
N ALA A 308 11.89 14.46 13.91
CA ALA A 308 13.22 15.06 13.78
C ALA A 308 14.15 14.29 12.82
N ARG A 309 13.92 12.97 12.61
CA ARG A 309 14.71 12.11 11.71
C ARG A 309 14.11 11.97 10.31
N VAL A 310 12.96 12.59 10.09
CA VAL A 310 12.20 12.46 8.84
C VAL A 310 12.12 13.79 8.09
N VAL A 311 11.86 14.89 8.77
CA VAL A 311 11.61 16.20 8.14
C VAL A 311 12.89 16.97 7.82
N ASP A 312 12.80 17.89 6.84
CA ASP A 312 13.89 18.73 6.41
C ASP A 312 14.44 19.57 7.55
N GLY A 313 15.78 19.53 7.75
CA GLY A 313 16.49 20.27 8.79
C GLY A 313 16.05 19.95 10.21
N SER A 314 15.31 18.85 10.43
CA SER A 314 14.67 18.52 11.71
C SER A 314 13.76 19.63 12.25
N GLU A 315 13.13 20.39 11.34
CA GLU A 315 12.31 21.56 11.66
C GLU A 315 10.81 21.25 11.66
N LEU A 316 10.14 21.67 12.75
CA LEU A 316 8.68 21.57 12.88
C LEU A 316 8.14 22.91 13.41
N ASP A 317 7.10 23.44 12.76
CA ASP A 317 6.28 24.53 13.29
C ASP A 317 5.05 23.93 13.97
N GLU A 318 5.19 23.63 15.26
CA GLU A 318 4.19 22.88 16.02
C GLU A 318 2.96 23.74 16.30
N PHE A 319 1.80 23.26 15.83
CA PHE A 319 0.51 23.91 16.03
C PHE A 319 -0.10 23.48 17.38
N LYS A 320 -0.54 24.44 18.18
CA LYS A 320 -1.16 24.22 19.51
C LYS A 320 -0.31 23.29 20.41
N GLN A 321 0.99 23.57 20.53
CA GLN A 321 1.95 22.75 21.28
C GLN A 321 1.48 22.43 22.71
N ASN A 322 0.86 23.39 23.39
CA ASN A 322 0.44 23.26 24.80
C ASN A 322 -1.01 22.74 24.97
N TYR A 323 -1.72 22.42 23.88
CA TYR A 323 -3.10 21.94 23.92
C TYR A 323 -3.19 20.58 23.22
N GLY A 324 -3.89 19.61 23.83
CA GLY A 324 -4.04 18.27 23.25
C GLY A 324 -2.70 17.59 23.01
N THR A 325 -1.82 17.57 24.01
CA THR A 325 -0.40 17.19 23.90
C THR A 325 -0.14 15.74 23.50
N THR A 326 -1.17 14.89 23.57
CA THR A 326 -1.09 13.49 23.10
C THR A 326 -1.25 13.32 21.58
N LEU A 327 -1.46 14.43 20.87
CA LEU A 327 -1.38 14.51 19.42
C LEU A 327 -0.44 15.67 19.04
N VAL A 328 0.67 15.37 18.38
CA VAL A 328 1.56 16.38 17.79
C VAL A 328 1.02 16.73 16.41
N THR A 329 0.84 18.03 16.16
CA THR A 329 0.45 18.57 14.85
C THR A 329 1.38 19.72 14.49
N GLY A 330 1.80 19.81 13.23
CA GLY A 330 2.69 20.90 12.83
C GLY A 330 3.00 20.91 11.33
N PHE A 331 3.45 22.06 10.85
CA PHE A 331 3.93 22.22 9.50
C PHE A 331 5.42 21.92 9.39
N ALA A 332 5.81 21.20 8.36
CA ALA A 332 7.20 20.84 8.08
C ALA A 332 7.44 20.80 6.56
N HIS A 333 8.67 20.50 6.17
CA HIS A 333 8.99 20.16 4.78
C HIS A 333 9.59 18.76 4.70
N LEU A 334 9.34 18.10 3.60
CA LEU A 334 9.85 16.75 3.32
C LEU A 334 10.33 16.72 1.87
N HIS A 335 11.65 16.63 1.67
CA HIS A 335 12.29 16.84 0.37
C HIS A 335 11.84 18.15 -0.31
N GLY A 336 11.74 19.22 0.45
CA GLY A 336 11.31 20.54 -0.01
C GLY A 336 9.80 20.72 -0.16
N MET A 337 9.02 19.64 -0.11
CA MET A 337 7.55 19.69 -0.20
C MET A 337 6.94 20.07 1.15
N PRO A 338 6.05 21.07 1.23
CA PRO A 338 5.35 21.41 2.47
C PRO A 338 4.38 20.29 2.86
N VAL A 339 4.36 19.94 4.15
CA VAL A 339 3.50 18.89 4.70
C VAL A 339 2.92 19.31 6.04
N GLY A 340 1.68 18.88 6.32
CA GLY A 340 1.08 18.91 7.65
C GLY A 340 1.25 17.55 8.30
N ILE A 341 1.88 17.49 9.46
CA ILE A 341 2.12 16.26 10.21
C ILE A 341 1.09 16.15 11.33
N LEU A 342 0.45 14.98 11.44
CA LEU A 342 -0.31 14.55 12.62
C LEU A 342 0.34 13.27 13.16
N ALA A 343 0.79 13.30 14.41
CA ALA A 343 1.52 12.18 15.00
C ALA A 343 0.99 11.88 16.40
N ASN A 344 0.69 10.61 16.67
CA ASN A 344 0.27 10.20 18.01
C ASN A 344 1.43 10.27 19.01
N ASN A 345 1.14 10.87 20.16
CA ASN A 345 2.03 10.95 21.31
C ASN A 345 1.34 10.42 22.58
N GLY A 346 0.45 9.47 22.41
CA GLY A 346 -0.36 8.86 23.46
C GLY A 346 -1.81 8.63 23.03
N VAL A 347 -2.68 8.38 24.02
CA VAL A 347 -4.13 8.18 23.84
C VAL A 347 -4.80 9.46 23.35
N LEU A 348 -5.80 9.37 22.50
CA LEU A 348 -6.57 10.53 22.04
C LEU A 348 -7.62 10.95 23.07
N PHE A 349 -7.53 12.21 23.52
CA PHE A 349 -8.52 12.89 24.32
C PHE A 349 -9.37 13.83 23.45
N SER A 350 -10.45 14.41 24.03
CA SER A 350 -11.30 15.39 23.33
C SER A 350 -10.50 16.55 22.75
N GLU A 351 -9.60 17.14 23.55
CA GLU A 351 -8.74 18.23 23.13
C GLU A 351 -7.77 17.84 22.01
N SER A 352 -7.25 16.60 22.02
CA SER A 352 -6.41 16.09 20.95
C SER A 352 -7.19 15.92 19.64
N ALA A 353 -8.42 15.42 19.74
CA ALA A 353 -9.33 15.28 18.59
C ALA A 353 -9.69 16.64 17.99
N LEU A 354 -10.05 17.62 18.82
CA LEU A 354 -10.37 18.99 18.39
C LEU A 354 -9.16 19.69 17.76
N LYS A 355 -7.96 19.52 18.33
CA LYS A 355 -6.70 20.01 17.74
C LYS A 355 -6.44 19.41 16.36
N GLY A 356 -6.60 18.08 16.24
CA GLY A 356 -6.40 17.38 14.98
C GLY A 356 -7.39 17.83 13.89
N ALA A 357 -8.67 17.94 14.22
CA ALA A 357 -9.70 18.42 13.29
C ALA A 357 -9.36 19.83 12.78
N HIS A 358 -9.09 20.78 13.68
CA HIS A 358 -8.72 22.14 13.31
C HIS A 358 -7.45 22.20 12.44
N PHE A 359 -6.45 21.39 12.76
CA PHE A 359 -5.22 21.35 11.98
C PHE A 359 -5.43 20.80 10.56
N ILE A 360 -6.29 19.77 10.40
CA ILE A 360 -6.67 19.25 9.10
C ILE A 360 -7.40 20.32 8.27
N GLU A 361 -8.31 21.08 8.88
CA GLU A 361 -8.99 22.20 8.21
C GLU A 361 -8.00 23.24 7.68
N LEU A 362 -7.00 23.62 8.48
CA LEU A 362 -5.96 24.54 8.07
C LEU A 362 -5.13 24.00 6.90
N CYS A 363 -4.76 22.72 6.95
CA CYS A 363 -4.02 22.08 5.84
C CYS A 363 -4.86 22.05 4.56
N CYS A 364 -6.14 21.71 4.67
CA CYS A 364 -7.06 21.70 3.52
C CYS A 364 -7.22 23.10 2.91
N GLN A 365 -7.40 24.15 3.71
CA GLN A 365 -7.48 25.53 3.26
C GLN A 365 -6.22 25.96 2.50
N ARG A 366 -5.06 25.52 2.97
CA ARG A 366 -3.74 25.84 2.39
C ARG A 366 -3.31 24.85 1.29
N ARG A 367 -4.12 23.82 1.01
CA ARG A 367 -3.81 22.74 0.06
C ARG A 367 -2.54 21.96 0.38
N ILE A 368 -2.15 21.89 1.66
CA ILE A 368 -0.95 21.20 2.15
C ILE A 368 -1.28 19.72 2.36
N PRO A 369 -0.52 18.77 1.78
CA PRO A 369 -0.66 17.34 2.03
C PRO A 369 -0.52 16.98 3.50
N LEU A 370 -1.19 15.92 3.92
CA LEU A 370 -1.19 15.42 5.30
C LEU A 370 -0.38 14.12 5.40
N VAL A 371 0.48 14.07 6.41
CA VAL A 371 1.22 12.86 6.82
C VAL A 371 0.77 12.47 8.22
N PHE A 372 0.26 11.24 8.36
CA PHE A 372 -0.15 10.66 9.61
C PHE A 372 0.90 9.66 10.10
N LEU A 373 1.50 9.91 11.25
CA LEU A 373 2.36 8.96 11.95
C LEU A 373 1.52 8.29 13.04
N GLN A 374 1.09 7.07 12.77
CA GLN A 374 0.10 6.38 13.57
C GLN A 374 0.76 5.45 14.60
N ASN A 375 0.60 5.77 15.87
CA ASN A 375 0.88 4.90 17.02
C ASN A 375 -0.22 5.13 18.06
N ILE A 376 -1.38 4.50 17.85
CA ILE A 376 -2.60 4.79 18.62
C ILE A 376 -3.15 3.53 19.27
N THR A 377 -3.44 3.65 20.56
CA THR A 377 -4.13 2.62 21.35
C THR A 377 -5.65 2.81 21.42
N GLY A 378 -6.14 3.99 21.03
CA GLY A 378 -7.57 4.33 21.00
C GLY A 378 -7.88 5.73 21.52
N PHE A 379 -9.15 6.07 21.52
CA PHE A 379 -9.66 7.21 22.28
C PHE A 379 -9.77 6.86 23.75
N MET A 380 -9.63 7.85 24.63
CA MET A 380 -9.77 7.66 26.06
C MET A 380 -11.21 7.25 26.40
N VAL A 381 -11.35 6.32 27.32
CA VAL A 381 -12.63 5.75 27.75
C VAL A 381 -12.89 6.06 29.22
N GLY A 382 -14.15 6.01 29.62
CA GLY A 382 -14.56 6.17 31.02
C GLY A 382 -15.61 7.27 31.22
N ARG A 383 -16.36 7.17 32.31
CA ARG A 383 -17.53 8.02 32.59
C ARG A 383 -17.25 9.53 32.44
N LYS A 384 -16.10 10.00 32.91
CA LYS A 384 -15.71 11.42 32.81
C LYS A 384 -15.58 11.86 31.35
N TYR A 385 -14.98 11.05 30.52
CA TYR A 385 -14.69 11.37 29.12
C TYR A 385 -15.94 11.25 28.26
N GLU A 386 -16.78 10.23 28.49
CA GLU A 386 -18.09 10.09 27.83
C GLU A 386 -19.00 11.28 28.16
N ALA A 387 -19.10 11.64 29.45
CA ALA A 387 -19.88 12.81 29.87
C ALA A 387 -19.31 14.14 29.33
N GLY A 388 -17.98 14.20 29.10
CA GLY A 388 -17.29 15.34 28.50
C GLY A 388 -17.47 15.45 26.98
N GLY A 389 -18.05 14.43 26.32
CA GLY A 389 -18.35 14.44 24.88
C GLY A 389 -17.24 13.91 23.99
N ILE A 390 -16.42 12.96 24.48
CA ILE A 390 -15.31 12.35 23.70
C ILE A 390 -15.80 11.77 22.37
N ALA A 391 -16.99 11.15 22.32
CA ALA A 391 -17.57 10.61 21.11
C ALA A 391 -17.88 11.71 20.08
N ARG A 392 -18.44 12.86 20.52
CA ARG A 392 -18.70 14.02 19.69
C ARG A 392 -17.40 14.63 19.14
N ASP A 393 -16.41 14.81 19.98
CA ASP A 393 -15.15 15.45 19.62
C ASP A 393 -14.28 14.53 18.77
N GLY A 394 -14.27 13.24 19.07
CA GLY A 394 -13.66 12.21 18.22
C GLY A 394 -14.28 12.14 16.83
N ALA A 395 -15.61 12.24 16.74
CA ALA A 395 -16.33 12.28 15.47
C ALA A 395 -15.93 13.50 14.60
N LYS A 396 -15.60 14.64 15.19
CA LYS A 396 -15.09 15.81 14.44
C LYS A 396 -13.76 15.49 13.76
N LEU A 397 -12.82 14.87 14.48
CA LEU A 397 -11.55 14.44 13.89
C LEU A 397 -11.76 13.44 12.77
N VAL A 398 -12.58 12.42 13.01
CA VAL A 398 -12.90 11.38 12.02
C VAL A 398 -13.57 11.99 10.77
N THR A 399 -14.48 12.95 10.95
CA THR A 399 -15.13 13.68 9.85
C THR A 399 -14.12 14.51 9.06
N ALA A 400 -13.24 15.24 9.75
CA ALA A 400 -12.20 16.03 9.08
C ALA A 400 -11.26 15.14 8.24
N VAL A 401 -10.83 14.01 8.79
CA VAL A 401 -10.00 13.02 8.06
C VAL A 401 -10.74 12.46 6.84
N ALA A 402 -12.01 12.09 7.01
CA ALA A 402 -12.81 11.47 5.94
C ALA A 402 -13.05 12.43 4.76
N THR A 403 -13.29 13.70 5.04
CA THR A 403 -13.68 14.71 4.04
C THR A 403 -12.52 15.49 3.45
N ALA A 404 -11.31 15.43 4.06
CA ALA A 404 -10.12 16.08 3.54
C ALA A 404 -9.76 15.57 2.13
N GLN A 405 -9.63 16.49 1.16
CA GLN A 405 -9.30 16.21 -0.23
C GLN A 405 -7.80 16.38 -0.55
N VAL A 406 -7.03 17.01 0.34
CA VAL A 406 -5.58 17.04 0.21
C VAL A 406 -5.00 15.61 0.26
N PRO A 407 -3.89 15.32 -0.43
CA PRO A 407 -3.23 14.03 -0.34
C PRO A 407 -2.98 13.64 1.12
N LYS A 408 -3.35 12.42 1.49
CA LYS A 408 -3.13 11.84 2.82
C LYS A 408 -2.21 10.64 2.68
N VAL A 409 -1.13 10.61 3.45
CA VAL A 409 -0.21 9.47 3.54
C VAL A 409 -0.14 9.03 4.98
N THR A 410 -0.36 7.74 5.24
CA THR A 410 -0.32 7.18 6.58
C THR A 410 0.87 6.24 6.74
N MET A 411 1.61 6.40 7.82
CA MET A 411 2.66 5.49 8.26
C MET A 411 2.29 4.94 9.63
N ILE A 412 2.05 3.63 9.72
CA ILE A 412 1.80 2.96 11.00
C ILE A 412 3.17 2.61 11.61
N ILE A 413 3.56 3.37 12.63
CA ILE A 413 4.87 3.28 13.29
C ILE A 413 4.84 2.46 14.59
N GLY A 414 3.65 1.97 14.98
CA GLY A 414 3.43 1.19 16.19
C GLY A 414 2.02 0.62 16.22
N GLY A 415 1.27 0.87 17.28
CA GLY A 415 -0.11 0.40 17.41
C GLY A 415 -1.09 1.11 16.49
N SER A 416 -2.09 0.37 16.01
CA SER A 416 -3.21 0.88 15.21
C SER A 416 -4.48 0.18 15.68
N PHE A 417 -5.12 0.72 16.74
CA PHE A 417 -6.21 0.03 17.42
C PHE A 417 -7.52 0.84 17.42
N GLY A 418 -8.62 0.12 17.20
CA GLY A 418 -9.98 0.61 17.35
C GLY A 418 -10.30 1.86 16.52
N ALA A 419 -11.20 2.72 17.04
CA ALA A 419 -11.59 3.96 16.37
C ALA A 419 -10.45 4.99 16.25
N GLY A 420 -9.36 4.84 17.00
CA GLY A 420 -8.14 5.63 16.83
C GLY A 420 -7.54 5.48 15.43
N ASN A 421 -7.61 4.27 14.84
CA ASN A 421 -7.24 4.03 13.45
C ASN A 421 -8.00 4.97 12.48
N TYR A 422 -9.28 5.21 12.73
CA TYR A 422 -10.12 6.08 11.88
C TYR A 422 -9.69 7.55 11.98
N GLY A 423 -9.49 8.05 13.21
CA GLY A 423 -9.04 9.42 13.46
C GLY A 423 -7.62 9.70 12.95
N MET A 424 -6.82 8.65 12.74
CA MET A 424 -5.46 8.75 12.21
C MET A 424 -5.33 8.24 10.77
N CYS A 425 -6.40 8.33 10.00
CA CYS A 425 -6.44 8.00 8.57
C CYS A 425 -6.00 6.55 8.24
N GLY A 426 -6.65 5.57 8.88
CA GLY A 426 -6.47 4.17 8.53
C GLY A 426 -7.01 3.83 7.13
N ARG A 427 -6.86 2.57 6.71
CA ARG A 427 -7.17 2.11 5.35
C ARG A 427 -8.56 2.50 4.84
N ALA A 428 -9.59 2.41 5.69
CA ALA A 428 -10.97 2.74 5.35
C ALA A 428 -11.20 4.25 5.06
N TYR A 429 -10.25 5.11 5.42
CA TYR A 429 -10.31 6.56 5.21
C TYR A 429 -9.53 7.02 3.97
N SER A 430 -9.25 6.08 3.09
CA SER A 430 -8.71 6.30 1.75
C SER A 430 -7.44 7.18 1.74
N PRO A 431 -6.40 6.87 2.53
CA PRO A 431 -5.11 7.49 2.30
C PRO A 431 -4.61 7.13 0.89
N ARG A 432 -3.89 8.04 0.25
CA ARG A 432 -3.23 7.76 -1.04
C ARG A 432 -2.30 6.56 -0.91
N PHE A 433 -1.57 6.51 0.22
CA PHE A 433 -0.70 5.39 0.60
C PHE A 433 -0.81 5.14 2.10
N LEU A 434 -0.71 3.87 2.48
CA LEU A 434 -0.61 3.43 3.86
C LEU A 434 0.51 2.41 3.99
N TRP A 435 1.53 2.76 4.77
CA TRP A 435 2.71 1.94 5.01
C TRP A 435 2.78 1.48 6.45
N MET A 436 3.46 0.37 6.71
CA MET A 436 3.66 -0.16 8.06
C MET A 436 5.15 -0.38 8.35
N TRP A 437 5.53 -0.18 9.60
CA TRP A 437 6.83 -0.62 10.11
C TRP A 437 6.76 -2.09 10.59
N PRO A 438 7.91 -2.80 10.67
CA PRO A 438 7.95 -4.19 11.10
C PRO A 438 7.41 -4.46 12.52
N ASN A 439 7.51 -3.49 13.42
CA ASN A 439 7.01 -3.57 14.79
C ASN A 439 5.52 -3.22 14.93
N ALA A 440 4.87 -2.78 13.86
CA ALA A 440 3.48 -2.34 13.93
C ALA A 440 2.51 -3.48 14.29
N ARG A 441 1.38 -3.11 14.92
CA ARG A 441 0.27 -4.04 15.21
C ARG A 441 -1.06 -3.37 14.90
N ILE A 442 -1.96 -4.10 14.25
CA ILE A 442 -3.28 -3.62 13.86
C ILE A 442 -4.37 -4.58 14.31
N SER A 443 -5.36 -4.08 15.05
CA SER A 443 -6.57 -4.84 15.40
C SER A 443 -7.65 -3.91 15.99
N VAL A 444 -8.82 -4.48 16.30
CA VAL A 444 -9.92 -3.71 16.94
C VAL A 444 -9.55 -3.19 18.33
N MET A 445 -8.68 -3.90 19.05
CA MET A 445 -8.11 -3.52 20.35
C MET A 445 -6.85 -4.35 20.62
N GLY A 446 -6.04 -3.99 21.59
CA GLY A 446 -4.88 -4.80 21.99
C GLY A 446 -5.30 -6.19 22.46
N GLY A 447 -4.49 -7.21 22.14
CA GLY A 447 -4.80 -8.61 22.45
C GLY A 447 -5.07 -8.87 23.95
N GLU A 448 -4.29 -8.25 24.83
CA GLU A 448 -4.51 -8.33 26.30
C GLU A 448 -5.86 -7.75 26.73
N GLN A 449 -6.26 -6.64 26.15
CA GLN A 449 -7.57 -6.04 26.42
C GLN A 449 -8.69 -6.95 25.93
N ALA A 450 -8.56 -7.48 24.71
CA ALA A 450 -9.55 -8.41 24.15
C ALA A 450 -9.70 -9.66 24.99
N ALA A 451 -8.58 -10.30 25.38
CA ALA A 451 -8.59 -11.48 26.24
C ALA A 451 -9.23 -11.17 27.60
N THR A 452 -8.94 -10.01 28.20
CA THR A 452 -9.53 -9.58 29.47
C THR A 452 -11.04 -9.39 29.36
N VAL A 453 -11.53 -8.66 28.36
CA VAL A 453 -12.97 -8.39 28.16
C VAL A 453 -13.72 -9.71 27.93
N LEU A 454 -13.22 -10.60 27.08
CA LEU A 454 -13.85 -11.88 26.80
C LEU A 454 -13.83 -12.81 28.02
N ALA A 455 -12.76 -12.79 28.83
CA ALA A 455 -12.68 -13.53 30.08
C ALA A 455 -13.69 -13.01 31.11
N MET A 456 -13.87 -11.69 31.25
CA MET A 456 -14.88 -11.09 32.13
C MET A 456 -16.30 -11.53 31.75
N VAL A 457 -16.65 -11.44 30.47
CA VAL A 457 -17.97 -11.86 29.96
C VAL A 457 -18.23 -13.36 30.24
N LYS A 458 -17.20 -14.20 30.01
CA LYS A 458 -17.30 -15.64 30.27
C LYS A 458 -17.44 -15.94 31.75
N ARG A 459 -16.66 -15.27 32.61
CA ARG A 459 -16.71 -15.39 34.08
C ARG A 459 -18.10 -15.04 34.61
N GLU A 460 -18.65 -13.89 34.24
CA GLU A 460 -20.00 -13.48 34.62
C GLU A 460 -21.08 -14.50 34.20
N GLY A 461 -20.91 -15.11 33.01
CA GLY A 461 -21.81 -16.15 32.52
C GLY A 461 -21.76 -17.43 33.33
N ILE A 462 -20.57 -17.80 33.84
CA ILE A 462 -20.37 -18.98 34.72
C ILE A 462 -20.96 -18.71 36.11
N GLU A 463 -20.64 -17.57 36.71
CA GLU A 463 -21.11 -17.18 38.04
C GLU A 463 -22.64 -17.05 38.12
N ARG A 464 -23.28 -16.49 37.07
CA ARG A 464 -24.75 -16.44 36.96
C ARG A 464 -25.41 -17.81 36.97
N ARG A 465 -24.69 -18.88 36.57
CA ARG A 465 -25.14 -20.27 36.58
C ARG A 465 -24.71 -21.01 37.85
N GLY A 466 -24.15 -20.30 38.85
CA GLY A 466 -23.68 -20.88 40.12
C GLY A 466 -22.35 -21.63 40.02
N GLY A 467 -21.65 -21.53 38.88
CA GLY A 467 -20.33 -22.15 38.67
C GLY A 467 -19.20 -21.30 39.25
N LYS A 468 -18.02 -21.93 39.35
CA LYS A 468 -16.75 -21.23 39.65
C LYS A 468 -15.81 -21.41 38.47
N TRP A 469 -14.99 -20.42 38.23
CA TRP A 469 -13.97 -20.44 37.19
C TRP A 469 -12.59 -20.18 37.81
N SER A 470 -11.71 -21.16 37.71
CA SER A 470 -10.37 -21.09 38.29
C SER A 470 -9.45 -20.18 37.43
N THR A 471 -8.35 -19.69 38.06
CA THR A 471 -7.31 -18.91 37.36
C THR A 471 -6.65 -19.74 36.25
N ALA A 472 -6.52 -21.07 36.43
CA ALA A 472 -5.95 -21.93 35.41
C ALA A 472 -6.85 -22.07 34.18
N GLU A 473 -8.15 -22.26 34.38
CA GLU A 473 -9.14 -22.30 33.29
C GLU A 473 -9.25 -20.95 32.57
N GLU A 474 -9.13 -19.84 33.31
CA GLU A 474 -9.08 -18.51 32.68
C GLU A 474 -7.83 -18.35 31.83
N ALA A 475 -6.65 -18.74 32.31
CA ALA A 475 -5.41 -18.66 31.55
C ALA A 475 -5.47 -19.50 30.27
N GLU A 476 -6.01 -20.73 30.35
CA GLU A 476 -6.24 -21.58 29.20
C GLU A 476 -7.20 -20.97 28.18
N PHE A 477 -8.26 -20.30 28.64
CA PHE A 477 -9.19 -19.61 27.77
C PHE A 477 -8.57 -18.38 27.09
N ARG A 478 -7.70 -17.64 27.78
CA ARG A 478 -7.07 -16.42 27.27
C ARG A 478 -5.98 -16.72 26.24
N ALA A 479 -5.23 -17.82 26.41
CA ALA A 479 -4.07 -18.13 25.58
C ALA A 479 -4.38 -18.14 24.06
N PRO A 480 -5.40 -18.84 23.55
CA PRO A 480 -5.71 -18.85 22.12
C PRO A 480 -6.18 -17.48 21.59
N ILE A 481 -6.78 -16.64 22.44
CA ILE A 481 -7.18 -15.28 22.07
C ILE A 481 -5.93 -14.41 21.86
N LEU A 482 -4.99 -14.47 22.79
CA LEU A 482 -3.72 -13.73 22.69
C LEU A 482 -2.93 -14.15 21.45
N GLU A 483 -2.80 -15.46 21.21
CA GLU A 483 -2.14 -16.00 20.02
C GLU A 483 -2.81 -15.52 18.72
N LYS A 484 -4.14 -15.55 18.67
CA LYS A 484 -4.90 -15.08 17.52
C LYS A 484 -4.64 -13.60 17.23
N TYR A 485 -4.71 -12.74 18.26
CA TYR A 485 -4.50 -11.30 18.11
C TYR A 485 -3.05 -10.96 17.72
N GLU A 486 -2.05 -11.69 18.26
CA GLU A 486 -0.66 -11.50 17.87
C GLU A 486 -0.43 -11.90 16.40
N ARG A 487 -0.96 -13.03 15.97
CA ARG A 487 -0.85 -13.51 14.59
C ARG A 487 -1.56 -12.58 13.62
N GLU A 488 -2.83 -12.24 13.90
CA GLU A 488 -3.68 -11.47 12.98
C GLU A 488 -3.37 -9.96 13.00
N GLY A 489 -2.80 -9.45 14.08
CA GLY A 489 -2.31 -8.08 14.19
C GLY A 489 -0.93 -7.84 13.57
N HIS A 490 -0.22 -8.91 13.18
CA HIS A 490 1.15 -8.84 12.68
C HIS A 490 1.23 -8.19 11.27
N PRO A 491 2.25 -7.38 10.95
CA PRO A 491 2.37 -6.71 9.65
C PRO A 491 2.33 -7.64 8.45
N LEU A 492 2.95 -8.83 8.52
CA LEU A 492 2.87 -9.82 7.42
C LEU A 492 1.44 -10.31 7.18
N TYR A 493 0.63 -10.45 8.23
CA TYR A 493 -0.77 -10.85 8.09
C TYR A 493 -1.60 -9.75 7.41
N SER A 494 -1.34 -8.49 7.79
CA SER A 494 -1.93 -7.30 7.18
C SER A 494 -1.55 -7.16 5.71
N SER A 495 -0.25 -7.15 5.42
CA SER A 495 0.26 -7.01 4.05
C SER A 495 -0.14 -8.16 3.14
N ALA A 496 -0.17 -9.40 3.65
CA ALA A 496 -0.67 -10.55 2.88
C ALA A 496 -2.08 -10.34 2.37
N ARG A 497 -2.90 -9.55 3.08
CA ARG A 497 -4.30 -9.24 2.78
C ARG A 497 -4.51 -7.87 2.15
N LEU A 498 -3.41 -7.13 1.87
CA LEU A 498 -3.44 -5.77 1.33
C LEU A 498 -4.26 -4.80 2.19
N TRP A 499 -4.13 -4.90 3.53
CA TRP A 499 -4.67 -3.89 4.44
C TRP A 499 -3.76 -2.65 4.51
N ASP A 500 -2.54 -2.78 4.05
CA ASP A 500 -1.54 -1.74 3.81
C ASP A 500 -0.99 -1.83 2.38
N ASP A 501 -0.14 -0.89 2.00
CA ASP A 501 0.53 -0.88 0.70
C ASP A 501 1.94 -1.48 0.77
N GLY A 502 2.43 -1.78 1.98
CA GLY A 502 3.70 -2.50 2.20
C GLY A 502 4.30 -2.25 3.57
N ILE A 503 5.23 -3.14 3.92
CA ILE A 503 6.06 -3.04 5.10
C ILE A 503 7.38 -2.40 4.66
N ILE A 504 7.82 -1.39 5.39
CA ILE A 504 9.04 -0.65 5.08
C ILE A 504 10.04 -0.69 6.23
N ASP A 505 11.31 -0.59 5.89
CA ASP A 505 12.36 -0.31 6.85
C ASP A 505 12.14 1.09 7.48
N PRO A 506 12.07 1.22 8.81
CA PRO A 506 11.92 2.52 9.49
C PRO A 506 12.93 3.58 9.07
N ALA A 507 14.17 3.21 8.75
CA ALA A 507 15.18 4.14 8.25
C ALA A 507 14.84 4.72 6.88
N ARG A 508 14.01 4.05 6.07
CA ARG A 508 13.53 4.52 4.77
C ARG A 508 12.26 5.36 4.82
N THR A 509 11.76 5.68 6.02
CA THR A 509 10.50 6.42 6.19
C THR A 509 10.48 7.73 5.40
N ARG A 510 11.55 8.53 5.50
CA ARG A 510 11.67 9.79 4.78
C ARG A 510 11.57 9.59 3.26
N GLU A 511 12.28 8.62 2.71
CA GLU A 511 12.28 8.29 1.28
C GLU A 511 10.89 7.86 0.81
N VAL A 512 10.28 6.91 1.51
CA VAL A 512 8.96 6.34 1.15
C VAL A 512 7.87 7.39 1.21
N LEU A 513 7.87 8.25 2.25
CA LEU A 513 6.94 9.37 2.35
C LEU A 513 7.13 10.37 1.21
N ALA A 514 8.37 10.70 0.86
CA ALA A 514 8.67 11.61 -0.24
C ALA A 514 8.22 11.07 -1.60
N LEU A 515 8.47 9.78 -1.88
CA LEU A 515 8.00 9.12 -3.10
C LEU A 515 6.47 9.08 -3.16
N SER A 516 5.82 8.78 -2.03
CA SER A 516 4.36 8.77 -1.92
C SER A 516 3.75 10.15 -2.19
N LEU A 517 4.34 11.20 -1.61
CA LEU A 517 3.91 12.58 -1.85
C LEU A 517 4.18 13.01 -3.29
N SER A 518 5.37 12.70 -3.83
CA SER A 518 5.68 12.99 -5.23
C SER A 518 4.64 12.36 -6.16
N ALA A 519 4.34 11.07 -6.00
CA ALA A 519 3.30 10.40 -6.77
C ALA A 519 1.93 11.09 -6.62
N ALA A 520 1.54 11.44 -5.40
CA ALA A 520 0.26 12.09 -5.12
C ALA A 520 0.11 13.47 -5.76
N LEU A 521 1.22 14.18 -5.94
CA LEU A 521 1.23 15.52 -6.54
C LEU A 521 1.15 15.53 -8.09
N ASN A 522 0.96 14.37 -8.75
CA ASN A 522 0.57 14.35 -10.17
C ASN A 522 -0.93 14.65 -10.36
N ALA A 523 -1.74 14.48 -9.33
CA ALA A 523 -3.14 14.86 -9.37
C ALA A 523 -3.36 16.27 -8.82
N PRO A 524 -4.27 17.05 -9.40
CA PRO A 524 -4.69 18.31 -8.80
C PRO A 524 -5.33 18.07 -7.44
N VAL A 525 -5.15 19.01 -6.50
CA VAL A 525 -5.79 18.96 -5.19
C VAL A 525 -7.19 19.56 -5.31
N PRO A 526 -8.26 18.79 -5.18
CA PRO A 526 -9.63 19.30 -5.22
C PRO A 526 -9.93 20.22 -4.04
N GLU A 527 -10.94 21.05 -4.19
CA GLU A 527 -11.47 21.83 -3.06
C GLU A 527 -12.07 20.92 -1.98
N THR A 528 -11.67 21.13 -0.74
CA THR A 528 -12.25 20.41 0.39
C THR A 528 -13.55 21.07 0.84
N LYS A 529 -14.61 20.27 0.96
CA LYS A 529 -15.89 20.67 1.56
C LYS A 529 -16.13 19.79 2.76
N PHE A 530 -16.11 20.40 3.93
CA PHE A 530 -16.45 19.72 5.18
C PHE A 530 -17.96 19.60 5.33
N GLY A 531 -18.41 18.46 5.87
CA GLY A 531 -19.80 18.28 6.26
C GLY A 531 -20.14 19.04 7.54
N VAL A 532 -21.30 18.73 8.13
CA VAL A 532 -21.73 19.32 9.40
C VAL A 532 -20.97 18.67 10.55
N PHE A 533 -20.21 19.46 11.30
CA PHE A 533 -19.63 19.03 12.58
C PHE A 533 -20.67 19.17 13.70
N ARG A 534 -20.86 18.12 14.48
CA ARG A 534 -21.71 18.18 15.67
C ARG A 534 -20.99 18.98 16.76
N MET A 535 -21.66 19.99 17.32
CA MET A 535 -21.14 20.87 18.38
C MET A 535 -21.40 20.34 19.78
#